data_97edef35e2859dbc1f9d1c79f5df69d4
#
_entry.id   97edef35e2859dbc1f9d1c79f5df69d4
#
_cell.length_a   1.000
_cell.length_b   1.000
_cell.length_c   1.000
_cell.angle_alpha   90.00
_cell.angle_beta   90.00
_cell.angle_gamma   90.00
#
_symmetry.space_group_name_H-M   'P 1'
#
loop_
_entity.id
_entity.type
_entity.pdbx_description
1 polymer ?
#
loop_
_entity_poly.entity_id
_entity_poly.type
_entity_poly.pdbx_seq_one_letter_code
_entity_poly.pdbx_strand_id
1 'polypeptide(L)'
;GSNKLNNKSTSEKERLCNSIQKMGTTFIKLGQFLSTRPDIIGNEIAKQLENLQDKLPPFLTNKAKDIIKKELGENNYNLLLNISEPVAAASIAQVHKAQLNDNGTIKDIAIKILRPNIKKIFNEEIDALMLLAFLIEGTIKKTKRLKLVEVVFLLKEITDLEMDLRFEAAAANEFLENTKNDLGFNVPKIFWNFTNENI
;
A
#
# COMPACT_ATOMS: atom_id res chain seq x y z
N GLY A 1 23.39 13.59 -30.81
CA GLY A 1 23.62 13.96 -29.40
C GLY A 1 22.39 13.72 -28.50
N SER A 2 21.18 13.75 -29.06
CA SER A 2 19.89 13.69 -28.32
C SER A 2 19.58 12.29 -27.73
N ASN A 3 19.93 11.20 -28.42
CA ASN A 3 19.64 9.83 -27.98
C ASN A 3 20.50 9.35 -26.77
N LYS A 4 21.71 9.88 -26.61
CA LYS A 4 22.57 9.51 -25.45
C LYS A 4 22.12 10.19 -24.14
N LEU A 5 21.58 11.38 -24.21
CA LEU A 5 21.05 12.11 -23.06
C LEU A 5 19.75 11.47 -22.55
N ASN A 6 18.84 11.05 -23.45
CA ASN A 6 17.60 10.35 -23.09
C ASN A 6 17.88 8.99 -22.44
N ASN A 7 18.80 8.19 -22.96
CA ASN A 7 19.17 6.90 -22.36
C ASN A 7 19.81 7.03 -20.97
N LYS A 8 20.59 8.10 -20.73
CA LYS A 8 21.24 8.33 -19.43
C LYS A 8 20.22 8.75 -18.37
N SER A 9 19.27 9.60 -18.71
CA SER A 9 18.21 10.07 -17.80
C SER A 9 17.23 8.93 -17.46
N THR A 10 16.88 8.06 -18.40
CA THR A 10 16.04 6.89 -18.14
C THR A 10 16.71 5.91 -17.17
N SER A 11 18.02 5.67 -17.35
CA SER A 11 18.84 4.81 -16.47
C SER A 11 18.95 5.37 -15.04
N GLU A 12 19.02 6.70 -14.86
CA GLU A 12 19.07 7.33 -13.52
C GLU A 12 17.73 7.27 -12.80
N LYS A 13 16.62 7.49 -13.50
CA LYS A 13 15.26 7.34 -12.97
C LYS A 13 14.98 5.92 -12.48
N GLU A 14 15.33 4.93 -13.29
CA GLU A 14 15.17 3.52 -12.92
C GLU A 14 16.01 3.15 -11.69
N ARG A 15 17.23 3.69 -11.58
CA ARG A 15 18.11 3.46 -10.42
C ARG A 15 17.52 4.02 -9.13
N LEU A 16 16.95 5.23 -9.16
CA LEU A 16 16.33 5.85 -7.99
C LEU A 16 15.13 5.01 -7.51
N CYS A 17 14.18 4.71 -8.41
CA CYS A 17 13.02 3.89 -8.08
C CYS A 17 13.42 2.49 -7.57
N ASN A 18 14.37 1.82 -8.23
CA ASN A 18 14.86 0.52 -7.80
C ASN A 18 15.54 0.57 -6.41
N SER A 19 16.27 1.65 -6.11
CA SER A 19 16.89 1.84 -4.81
C SER A 19 15.83 2.00 -3.71
N ILE A 20 14.82 2.82 -3.96
CA ILE A 20 13.72 3.04 -3.02
C ILE A 20 12.93 1.75 -2.80
N GLN A 21 12.64 0.98 -3.86
CA GLN A 21 11.95 -0.31 -3.74
C GLN A 21 12.72 -1.31 -2.87
N LYS A 22 14.05 -1.33 -2.96
CA LYS A 22 14.91 -2.19 -2.12
C LYS A 22 14.92 -1.79 -0.65
N MET A 23 14.61 -0.54 -0.33
CA MET A 23 14.54 -0.04 1.06
C MET A 23 13.27 -0.48 1.78
N GLY A 24 12.25 -0.96 1.06
CA GLY A 24 11.04 -1.51 1.65
C GLY A 24 9.83 -0.58 1.62
N THR A 25 8.78 -0.99 2.30
CA THR A 25 7.43 -0.40 2.21
C THR A 25 7.39 1.08 2.57
N THR A 26 7.98 1.48 3.69
CA THR A 26 7.94 2.86 4.18
C THR A 26 8.59 3.82 3.19
N PHE A 27 9.70 3.42 2.57
CA PHE A 27 10.38 4.24 1.57
C PHE A 27 9.64 4.28 0.24
N ILE A 28 8.94 3.21 -0.14
CA ILE A 28 8.03 3.23 -1.29
C ILE A 28 6.91 4.24 -1.03
N LYS A 29 6.26 4.20 0.13
CA LYS A 29 5.21 5.14 0.51
C LYS A 29 5.73 6.58 0.61
N LEU A 30 6.90 6.79 1.19
CA LEU A 30 7.55 8.10 1.21
C LEU A 30 7.81 8.62 -0.22
N GLY A 31 8.35 7.79 -1.11
CA GLY A 31 8.58 8.16 -2.50
C GLY A 31 7.31 8.48 -3.26
N GLN A 32 6.25 7.70 -3.09
CA GLN A 32 4.93 7.96 -3.66
C GLN A 32 4.34 9.28 -3.14
N PHE A 33 4.40 9.50 -1.84
CA PHE A 33 3.96 10.75 -1.22
C PHE A 33 4.74 11.95 -1.78
N LEU A 34 6.06 11.87 -1.80
CA LEU A 34 6.92 12.96 -2.31
C LEU A 34 6.73 13.21 -3.80
N SER A 35 6.34 12.21 -4.62
CA SER A 35 6.04 12.42 -6.04
C SER A 35 4.91 13.43 -6.26
N THR A 36 3.99 13.54 -5.30
CA THR A 36 2.87 14.51 -5.32
C THR A 36 3.26 15.88 -4.72
N ARG A 37 4.49 16.04 -4.22
CA ARG A 37 4.97 17.22 -3.50
C ARG A 37 6.22 17.84 -4.16
N PRO A 38 6.09 18.34 -5.40
CA PRO A 38 7.20 19.01 -6.09
C PRO A 38 7.68 20.29 -5.38
N ASP A 39 6.86 20.87 -4.52
CA ASP A 39 7.20 21.97 -3.63
C ASP A 39 8.33 21.64 -2.62
N ILE A 40 8.46 20.37 -2.24
CA ILE A 40 9.46 19.87 -1.30
C ILE A 40 10.73 19.44 -2.02
N ILE A 41 10.61 18.58 -3.03
CA ILE A 41 11.76 17.89 -3.66
C ILE A 41 12.13 18.42 -5.04
N GLY A 42 11.37 19.37 -5.57
CA GLY A 42 11.53 19.90 -6.92
C GLY A 42 10.86 19.04 -8.00
N ASN A 43 10.48 19.69 -9.11
CA ASN A 43 9.72 19.06 -10.20
C ASN A 43 10.44 17.87 -10.83
N GLU A 44 11.77 17.93 -10.96
CA GLU A 44 12.55 16.89 -11.62
C GLU A 44 12.54 15.57 -10.84
N ILE A 45 12.78 15.63 -9.52
CA ILE A 45 12.76 14.46 -8.64
C ILE A 45 11.33 13.93 -8.50
N ALA A 46 10.33 14.80 -8.30
CA ALA A 46 8.93 14.41 -8.22
C ALA A 46 8.51 13.59 -9.44
N LYS A 47 8.83 14.08 -10.65
CA LYS A 47 8.55 13.39 -11.92
C LYS A 47 9.30 12.04 -12.05
N GLN A 48 10.47 11.90 -11.46
CA GLN A 48 11.18 10.62 -11.42
C GLN A 48 10.43 9.61 -10.52
N LEU A 49 9.93 10.08 -9.38
CA LEU A 49 9.20 9.25 -8.41
C LEU A 49 7.78 8.86 -8.86
N GLU A 50 7.16 9.56 -9.82
CA GLU A 50 5.88 9.17 -10.42
C GLU A 50 5.89 7.74 -10.99
N ASN A 51 7.07 7.24 -11.37
CA ASN A 51 7.26 5.89 -11.90
C ASN A 51 7.49 4.83 -10.80
N LEU A 52 7.50 5.25 -9.54
CA LEU A 52 7.72 4.33 -8.43
C LEU A 52 6.50 3.39 -8.28
N GLN A 53 6.72 2.13 -8.60
CA GLN A 53 5.67 1.13 -8.54
C GLN A 53 5.44 0.66 -7.11
N ASP A 54 4.17 0.54 -6.74
CA ASP A 54 3.75 -0.08 -5.48
C ASP A 54 3.76 -1.61 -5.62
N LYS A 55 4.97 -2.17 -5.80
CA LYS A 55 5.15 -3.62 -5.99
C LYS A 55 6.28 -4.13 -5.13
N LEU A 56 5.98 -5.11 -4.31
CA LEU A 56 6.96 -5.95 -3.62
C LEU A 56 6.66 -7.42 -3.91
N PRO A 57 7.67 -8.29 -3.87
CA PRO A 57 7.44 -9.73 -4.00
C PRO A 57 6.38 -10.21 -3.01
N PRO A 58 5.48 -11.11 -3.40
CA PRO A 58 4.49 -11.66 -2.50
C PRO A 58 5.17 -12.46 -1.37
N PHE A 59 4.54 -12.49 -0.20
CA PHE A 59 4.92 -13.43 0.84
C PHE A 59 4.21 -14.79 0.65
N LEU A 60 4.75 -15.80 1.29
CA LEU A 60 4.32 -17.19 1.08
C LEU A 60 2.84 -17.41 1.35
N THR A 61 2.16 -18.15 0.47
CA THR A 61 0.74 -18.50 0.56
C THR A 61 0.37 -19.22 1.85
N ASN A 62 1.25 -20.07 2.38
CA ASN A 62 1.00 -20.73 3.67
C ASN A 62 0.93 -19.69 4.80
N LYS A 63 1.82 -18.69 4.79
CA LYS A 63 1.77 -17.58 5.75
C LYS A 63 0.49 -16.74 5.61
N ALA A 64 0.03 -16.55 4.36
CA ALA A 64 -1.24 -15.88 4.09
C ALA A 64 -2.42 -16.65 4.72
N LYS A 65 -2.48 -17.96 4.52
CA LYS A 65 -3.51 -18.83 5.11
C LYS A 65 -3.51 -18.78 6.64
N ASP A 66 -2.33 -18.78 7.27
CA ASP A 66 -2.20 -18.65 8.73
C ASP A 66 -2.77 -17.31 9.22
N ILE A 67 -2.49 -16.22 8.50
CA ILE A 67 -3.02 -14.89 8.83
C ILE A 67 -4.54 -14.88 8.67
N ILE A 68 -5.06 -15.35 7.53
CA ILE A 68 -6.51 -15.40 7.27
C ILE A 68 -7.21 -16.20 8.38
N LYS A 69 -6.68 -17.36 8.73
CA LYS A 69 -7.23 -18.20 9.80
C LYS A 69 -7.22 -17.52 11.16
N LYS A 70 -6.12 -16.84 11.49
CA LYS A 70 -5.99 -16.08 12.74
C LYS A 70 -6.97 -14.92 12.81
N GLU A 71 -7.09 -14.14 11.72
CA GLU A 71 -7.89 -12.92 11.67
C GLU A 71 -9.40 -13.20 11.60
N LEU A 72 -9.82 -14.24 10.89
CA LEU A 72 -11.23 -14.59 10.69
C LEU A 72 -11.75 -15.61 11.72
N GLY A 73 -10.86 -16.32 12.40
CA GLY A 73 -11.20 -17.45 13.26
C GLY A 73 -11.51 -18.72 12.48
N GLU A 74 -11.50 -19.85 13.18
CA GLU A 74 -11.67 -21.20 12.60
C GLU A 74 -12.97 -21.34 11.81
N ASN A 75 -14.08 -20.86 12.37
CA ASN A 75 -15.41 -21.03 11.78
C ASN A 75 -15.51 -20.35 10.40
N ASN A 76 -15.09 -19.08 10.31
CA ASN A 76 -15.12 -18.34 9.05
C ASN A 76 -14.08 -18.87 8.07
N TYR A 77 -12.88 -19.24 8.56
CA TYR A 77 -11.85 -19.81 7.70
C TYR A 77 -12.30 -21.09 7.01
N ASN A 78 -13.06 -21.96 7.70
CA ASN A 78 -13.58 -23.23 7.14
C ASN A 78 -14.64 -23.03 6.04
N LEU A 79 -15.20 -21.83 5.91
CA LEU A 79 -16.10 -21.47 4.81
C LEU A 79 -15.33 -21.04 3.54
N LEU A 80 -14.02 -20.81 3.65
CA LEU A 80 -13.16 -20.44 2.53
C LEU A 80 -12.59 -21.69 1.86
N LEU A 81 -12.74 -21.75 0.54
CA LEU A 81 -12.28 -22.86 -0.30
C LEU A 81 -11.29 -22.34 -1.33
N ASN A 82 -10.39 -23.20 -1.79
CA ASN A 82 -9.52 -22.97 -2.95
C ASN A 82 -8.74 -21.63 -2.90
N ILE A 83 -8.19 -21.28 -1.73
CA ILE A 83 -7.34 -20.08 -1.61
C ILE A 83 -6.12 -20.25 -2.53
N SER A 84 -6.01 -19.37 -3.54
CA SER A 84 -4.98 -19.41 -4.58
C SER A 84 -3.62 -18.91 -4.11
N GLU A 85 -2.61 -19.08 -4.96
CA GLU A 85 -1.41 -18.24 -4.90
C GLU A 85 -1.78 -16.76 -5.07
N PRO A 86 -0.95 -15.80 -4.60
CA PRO A 86 -1.26 -14.38 -4.73
C PRO A 86 -1.40 -13.98 -6.19
N VAL A 87 -2.51 -13.31 -6.51
CA VAL A 87 -2.78 -12.76 -7.86
C VAL A 87 -2.29 -11.34 -8.02
N ALA A 88 -2.09 -10.64 -6.90
CA ALA A 88 -1.47 -9.31 -6.85
C ALA A 88 -0.74 -9.12 -5.52
N ALA A 89 0.34 -8.35 -5.55
CA ALA A 89 1.10 -7.97 -4.37
C ALA A 89 1.57 -6.52 -4.47
N ALA A 90 1.23 -5.74 -3.45
CA ALA A 90 1.62 -4.35 -3.29
C ALA A 90 2.61 -4.18 -2.12
N SER A 91 3.00 -2.95 -1.79
CA SER A 91 3.94 -2.69 -0.69
C SER A 91 3.38 -3.07 0.67
N ILE A 92 2.09 -2.87 0.93
CA ILE A 92 1.46 -3.11 2.23
C ILE A 92 0.59 -4.37 2.30
N ALA A 93 0.14 -4.90 1.16
CA ALA A 93 -0.85 -5.98 1.11
C ALA A 93 -0.64 -6.91 -0.08
N GLN A 94 -1.28 -8.06 -0.07
CA GLN A 94 -1.44 -8.92 -1.25
C GLN A 94 -2.86 -9.45 -1.36
N VAL A 95 -3.23 -9.91 -2.55
CA VAL A 95 -4.58 -10.37 -2.89
C VAL A 95 -4.52 -11.81 -3.37
N HIS A 96 -5.44 -12.62 -2.86
CA HIS A 96 -5.68 -14.01 -3.27
C HIS A 96 -7.08 -14.16 -3.84
N LYS A 97 -7.25 -15.03 -4.82
CA LYS A 97 -8.58 -15.55 -5.19
C LYS A 97 -8.95 -16.68 -4.23
N ALA A 98 -10.22 -16.77 -3.90
CA ALA A 98 -10.78 -17.87 -3.13
C ALA A 98 -12.25 -18.07 -3.47
N GLN A 99 -12.85 -19.08 -2.88
CA GLN A 99 -14.29 -19.30 -2.94
C GLN A 99 -14.86 -19.25 -1.52
N LEU A 100 -16.02 -18.65 -1.38
CA LEU A 100 -16.76 -18.58 -0.11
C LEU A 100 -18.00 -19.47 -0.21
N ASN A 101 -18.14 -20.41 0.71
CA ASN A 101 -19.38 -21.15 0.89
C ASN A 101 -20.34 -20.33 1.75
N ASP A 102 -21.24 -19.60 1.10
CA ASP A 102 -22.24 -18.77 1.74
C ASP A 102 -23.58 -19.54 1.78
N ASN A 103 -23.83 -20.23 2.88
CA ASN A 103 -25.03 -21.06 3.10
C ASN A 103 -25.31 -22.07 1.97
N GLY A 104 -24.27 -22.77 1.49
CA GLY A 104 -24.36 -23.74 0.42
C GLY A 104 -24.22 -23.17 -0.99
N THR A 105 -24.16 -21.84 -1.14
CA THR A 105 -23.88 -21.19 -2.41
C THR A 105 -22.40 -20.83 -2.49
N ILE A 106 -21.72 -21.32 -3.51
CA ILE A 106 -20.30 -20.99 -3.73
C ILE A 106 -20.18 -19.67 -4.50
N LYS A 107 -19.42 -18.74 -3.93
CA LYS A 107 -19.15 -17.43 -4.50
C LYS A 107 -17.66 -17.24 -4.71
N ASP A 108 -17.24 -16.79 -5.88
CA ASP A 108 -15.85 -16.38 -6.10
C ASP A 108 -15.60 -15.05 -5.41
N ILE A 109 -14.50 -14.97 -4.66
CA ILE A 109 -14.10 -13.81 -3.88
C ILE A 109 -12.64 -13.47 -4.09
N ALA A 110 -12.29 -12.22 -3.80
CA ALA A 110 -10.91 -11.78 -3.61
C ALA A 110 -10.67 -11.49 -2.12
N ILE A 111 -9.59 -12.04 -1.58
CA ILE A 111 -9.16 -11.79 -0.21
C ILE A 111 -7.92 -10.91 -0.27
N LYS A 112 -8.03 -9.68 0.22
CA LYS A 112 -6.91 -8.77 0.41
C LYS A 112 -6.45 -8.87 1.85
N ILE A 113 -5.15 -9.05 2.05
CA ILE A 113 -4.55 -9.19 3.38
C ILE A 113 -3.34 -8.29 3.52
N LEU A 114 -3.18 -7.65 4.68
CA LEU A 114 -1.99 -6.89 5.00
C LEU A 114 -0.78 -7.82 5.15
N ARG A 115 0.40 -7.29 4.82
CA ARG A 115 1.66 -8.00 5.08
C ARG A 115 1.86 -8.23 6.58
N PRO A 116 2.44 -9.38 6.96
CA PRO A 116 2.70 -9.66 8.37
C PRO A 116 3.60 -8.58 9.00
N ASN A 117 3.21 -8.13 10.20
CA ASN A 117 3.92 -7.13 10.98
C ASN A 117 4.12 -5.76 10.29
N ILE A 118 3.40 -5.47 9.20
CA ILE A 118 3.63 -4.25 8.41
C ILE A 118 3.44 -2.98 9.25
N LYS A 119 2.43 -2.92 10.11
CA LYS A 119 2.17 -1.78 10.99
C LYS A 119 3.32 -1.52 11.97
N LYS A 120 3.87 -2.60 12.54
CA LYS A 120 5.01 -2.49 13.46
C LYS A 120 6.25 -1.97 12.74
N ILE A 121 6.59 -2.58 11.59
CA ILE A 121 7.75 -2.18 10.78
C ILE A 121 7.62 -0.72 10.36
N PHE A 122 6.44 -0.34 9.84
CA PHE A 122 6.19 1.04 9.41
C PHE A 122 6.34 2.04 10.57
N ASN A 123 5.78 1.76 11.74
CA ASN A 123 5.89 2.66 12.88
C ASN A 123 7.34 2.83 13.35
N GLU A 124 8.12 1.74 13.41
CA GLU A 124 9.55 1.80 13.80
C GLU A 124 10.36 2.64 12.78
N GLU A 125 10.10 2.48 11.49
CA GLU A 125 10.78 3.24 10.43
C GLU A 125 10.34 4.71 10.39
N ILE A 126 9.05 5.00 10.61
CA ILE A 126 8.52 6.37 10.72
C ILE A 126 9.11 7.10 11.91
N ASP A 127 9.26 6.44 13.06
CA ASP A 127 9.87 7.06 14.25
C ASP A 127 11.32 7.46 13.96
N ALA A 128 12.07 6.61 13.25
CA ALA A 128 13.43 6.92 12.81
C ALA A 128 13.46 8.09 11.82
N LEU A 129 12.54 8.13 10.84
CA LEU A 129 12.41 9.24 9.89
C LEU A 129 12.00 10.54 10.59
N MET A 130 11.13 10.48 11.60
CA MET A 130 10.71 11.64 12.40
C MET A 130 11.90 12.24 13.16
N LEU A 131 12.71 11.39 13.79
CA LEU A 131 13.94 11.83 14.46
C LEU A 131 14.91 12.49 13.48
N LEU A 132 15.11 11.89 12.30
CA LEU A 132 15.97 12.44 11.26
C LEU A 132 15.45 13.79 10.76
N ALA A 133 14.14 13.90 10.50
CA ALA A 133 13.50 15.15 10.07
C ALA A 133 13.70 16.26 11.11
N PHE A 134 13.51 15.96 12.39
CA PHE A 134 13.73 16.89 13.49
C PHE A 134 15.19 17.37 13.57
N LEU A 135 16.15 16.47 13.46
CA LEU A 135 17.57 16.81 13.49
C LEU A 135 17.96 17.71 12.29
N ILE A 136 17.48 17.40 11.08
CA ILE A 136 17.74 18.19 9.88
C ILE A 136 17.16 19.59 10.01
N GLU A 137 15.91 19.73 10.44
CA GLU A 137 15.26 21.04 10.63
C GLU A 137 15.93 21.86 11.72
N GLY A 138 16.39 21.21 12.80
CA GLY A 138 17.09 21.86 13.90
C GLY A 138 18.48 22.38 13.53
N THR A 139 19.19 21.68 12.64
CA THR A 139 20.59 21.97 12.32
C THR A 139 20.77 22.78 11.03
N ILE A 140 19.94 22.55 10.01
CA ILE A 140 20.09 23.13 8.69
C ILE A 140 19.03 24.21 8.44
N LYS A 141 19.38 25.49 8.63
CA LYS A 141 18.44 26.61 8.49
C LYS A 141 17.66 26.63 7.16
N LYS A 142 18.30 26.21 6.05
CA LYS A 142 17.67 26.19 4.72
C LYS A 142 16.53 25.18 4.59
N THR A 143 16.53 24.12 5.40
CA THR A 143 15.52 23.05 5.33
C THR A 143 14.27 23.38 6.15
N LYS A 144 14.29 24.36 7.04
CA LYS A 144 13.12 24.75 7.85
C LYS A 144 11.88 25.06 7.01
N ARG A 145 12.06 25.62 5.82
CA ARG A 145 10.96 25.92 4.89
C ARG A 145 10.27 24.65 4.37
N LEU A 146 10.97 23.52 4.37
CA LEU A 146 10.46 22.25 3.84
C LEU A 146 9.54 21.53 4.82
N LYS A 147 9.58 21.92 6.12
CA LYS A 147 8.73 21.36 7.17
C LYS A 147 8.74 19.83 7.17
N LEU A 148 9.94 19.25 7.22
CA LEU A 148 10.15 17.80 7.09
C LEU A 148 9.43 17.00 8.17
N VAL A 149 9.32 17.55 9.38
CA VAL A 149 8.57 16.94 10.48
C VAL A 149 7.09 16.84 10.12
N GLU A 150 6.49 17.92 9.57
CA GLU A 150 5.10 17.91 9.11
C GLU A 150 4.90 16.92 7.94
N VAL A 151 5.89 16.81 7.05
CA VAL A 151 5.88 15.85 5.92
C VAL A 151 5.84 14.42 6.41
N VAL A 152 6.70 14.05 7.37
CA VAL A 152 6.74 12.69 7.94
C VAL A 152 5.46 12.40 8.73
N PHE A 153 4.94 13.39 9.46
CA PHE A 153 3.69 13.26 10.20
C PHE A 153 2.52 12.98 9.24
N LEU A 154 2.40 13.74 8.16
CA LEU A 154 1.35 13.55 7.16
C LEU A 154 1.47 12.20 6.43
N LEU A 155 2.70 11.76 6.12
CA LEU A 155 2.95 10.43 5.58
C LEU A 155 2.44 9.34 6.54
N LYS A 156 2.70 9.50 7.83
CA LYS A 156 2.20 8.57 8.86
C LYS A 156 0.69 8.50 8.85
N GLU A 157 -0.01 9.64 8.92
CA GLU A 157 -1.47 9.69 8.94
C GLU A 157 -2.09 8.99 7.70
N ILE A 158 -1.59 9.31 6.51
CA ILE A 158 -2.10 8.72 5.27
C ILE A 158 -1.86 7.20 5.25
N THR A 159 -0.68 6.75 5.64
CA THR A 159 -0.35 5.31 5.61
C THR A 159 -1.07 4.54 6.70
N ASP A 160 -1.30 5.11 7.87
CA ASP A 160 -2.11 4.50 8.92
C ASP A 160 -3.56 4.22 8.43
N LEU A 161 -4.14 5.15 7.66
CA LEU A 161 -5.45 4.94 7.04
C LEU A 161 -5.42 3.82 5.98
N GLU A 162 -4.37 3.75 5.17
CA GLU A 162 -4.21 2.69 4.17
C GLU A 162 -4.00 1.30 4.80
N MET A 163 -3.42 1.24 6.00
CA MET A 163 -3.19 0.00 6.75
C MET A 163 -4.41 -0.45 7.58
N ASP A 164 -5.56 0.16 7.40
CA ASP A 164 -6.83 -0.31 7.91
C ASP A 164 -7.78 -0.62 6.74
N LEU A 165 -7.86 -1.89 6.37
CA LEU A 165 -8.62 -2.32 5.20
C LEU A 165 -10.14 -2.08 5.31
N ARG A 166 -10.65 -1.74 6.51
CA ARG A 166 -12.07 -1.37 6.68
C ARG A 166 -12.40 -0.07 5.97
N PHE A 167 -11.45 0.88 5.87
CA PHE A 167 -11.66 2.12 5.12
C PHE A 167 -11.81 1.87 3.62
N GLU A 168 -10.96 0.99 3.06
CA GLU A 168 -11.08 0.60 1.65
C GLU A 168 -12.39 -0.15 1.39
N ALA A 169 -12.79 -1.05 2.29
CA ALA A 169 -14.06 -1.77 2.20
C ALA A 169 -15.26 -0.81 2.27
N ALA A 170 -15.22 0.18 3.17
CA ALA A 170 -16.27 1.20 3.29
C ALA A 170 -16.37 2.06 2.03
N ALA A 171 -15.24 2.51 1.50
CA ALA A 171 -15.21 3.29 0.25
C ALA A 171 -15.74 2.47 -0.95
N ALA A 172 -15.37 1.18 -1.05
CA ALA A 172 -15.90 0.29 -2.09
C ALA A 172 -17.42 0.09 -1.96
N ASN A 173 -17.92 -0.07 -0.73
CA ASN A 173 -19.35 -0.20 -0.49
C ASN A 173 -20.13 1.07 -0.82
N GLU A 174 -19.59 2.24 -0.45
CA GLU A 174 -20.17 3.55 -0.84
C GLU A 174 -20.20 3.71 -2.35
N PHE A 175 -19.11 3.35 -3.04
CA PHE A 175 -19.04 3.40 -4.50
C PHE A 175 -20.06 2.46 -5.15
N LEU A 176 -20.24 1.24 -4.60
CA LEU A 176 -21.27 0.29 -5.05
C LEU A 176 -22.68 0.90 -4.96
N GLU A 177 -23.02 1.52 -3.83
CA GLU A 177 -24.32 2.15 -3.63
C GLU A 177 -24.55 3.34 -4.58
N ASN A 178 -23.52 4.16 -4.78
CA ASN A 178 -23.60 5.34 -5.64
C ASN A 178 -23.71 4.98 -7.13
N THR A 179 -23.14 3.85 -7.55
CA THR A 179 -23.10 3.42 -8.97
C THR A 179 -24.08 2.31 -9.31
N LYS A 180 -24.94 1.89 -8.37
CA LYS A 180 -25.86 0.76 -8.58
C LYS A 180 -26.79 0.88 -9.79
N ASN A 181 -27.08 2.10 -10.25
CA ASN A 181 -27.90 2.37 -11.43
C ASN A 181 -27.08 2.68 -12.70
N ASP A 182 -25.76 2.67 -12.61
CA ASP A 182 -24.86 3.00 -13.71
C ASP A 182 -24.38 1.73 -14.41
N LEU A 183 -24.70 1.55 -15.69
CA LEU A 183 -24.43 0.33 -16.46
C LEU A 183 -22.93 0.09 -16.73
N GLY A 184 -22.06 1.05 -16.47
CA GLY A 184 -20.62 0.97 -16.77
C GLY A 184 -19.74 0.47 -15.61
N PHE A 185 -20.29 0.25 -14.41
CA PHE A 185 -19.54 -0.08 -13.21
C PHE A 185 -19.92 -1.45 -12.66
N ASN A 186 -18.90 -2.21 -12.28
CA ASN A 186 -19.06 -3.48 -11.57
C ASN A 186 -18.17 -3.45 -10.32
N VAL A 187 -18.77 -3.10 -9.19
CA VAL A 187 -18.08 -3.00 -7.90
C VAL A 187 -18.28 -4.29 -7.09
N PRO A 188 -17.24 -4.93 -6.59
CA PRO A 188 -17.37 -6.12 -5.77
C PRO A 188 -18.16 -5.86 -4.48
N LYS A 189 -19.03 -6.80 -4.11
CA LYS A 189 -19.73 -6.77 -2.83
C LYS A 189 -18.74 -7.05 -1.69
N ILE A 190 -18.82 -6.25 -0.62
CA ILE A 190 -18.03 -6.47 0.61
C ILE A 190 -18.74 -7.49 1.52
N PHE A 191 -17.99 -8.48 1.99
CA PHE A 191 -18.43 -9.47 2.97
C PHE A 191 -17.99 -9.04 4.38
N TRP A 192 -18.76 -8.18 5.04
CA TRP A 192 -18.41 -7.57 6.32
C TRP A 192 -18.07 -8.55 7.44
N ASN A 193 -18.69 -9.72 7.46
CA ASN A 193 -18.39 -10.79 8.43
C ASN A 193 -16.98 -11.40 8.21
N PHE A 194 -16.36 -11.12 7.07
CA PHE A 194 -15.02 -11.57 6.69
C PHE A 194 -14.05 -10.38 6.53
N THR A 195 -14.42 -9.21 7.00
CA THR A 195 -13.66 -7.97 6.85
C THR A 195 -13.30 -7.43 8.23
N ASN A 196 -12.03 -7.13 8.42
CA ASN A 196 -11.52 -6.44 9.59
C ASN A 196 -10.35 -5.51 9.19
N GLU A 197 -9.60 -5.02 10.16
CA GLU A 197 -8.48 -4.10 9.94
C GLU A 197 -7.38 -4.67 9.04
N ASN A 198 -7.16 -5.99 9.06
CA ASN A 198 -6.06 -6.68 8.38
C ASN A 198 -6.50 -7.47 7.13
N ILE A 199 -7.80 -7.65 6.92
CA ILE A 199 -8.41 -8.41 5.82
C ILE A 199 -9.61 -7.66 5.25
#